data_32e344f9356873ed07802d5f41ff9dc8
#
_entry.id   32e344f9356873ed07802d5f41ff9dc8
#
_cell.length_a   1.000
_cell.length_b   1.000
_cell.length_c   1.000
_cell.angle_alpha   90.00
_cell.angle_beta   90.00
_cell.angle_gamma   90.00
#
_symmetry.space_group_name_H-M   'P 1'
#
loop_
_entity.id
_entity.type
_entity.pdbx_description
1 polymer ?
#
loop_
_entity_poly.entity_id
_entity_poly.type
_entity_poly.pdbx_seq_one_letter_code
_entity_poly.pdbx_strand_id
1 'polypeptide(L)'
;MNNTNKDVLTKDVLTKDVLTALNDYLAYIQIDSLGDVTSQVNAIIALRDYILTNGYTEELIKSNFTIIVPAIKHHRKTLKDNIDHARLTGNEAELSKFLSEYNDLQPFIALTKHFEKFL
;
A
#
# COMPACT_ATOMS: atom_id res chain seq x y z
N MET A 1 -22.78 -5.52 -16.99
CA MET A 1 -22.11 -6.80 -16.75
C MET A 1 -20.61 -6.65 -16.54
N ASN A 2 -19.92 -5.96 -17.43
CA ASN A 2 -18.49 -5.74 -17.30
C ASN A 2 -18.11 -4.93 -16.06
N ASN A 3 -19.00 -4.04 -15.60
CA ASN A 3 -18.74 -3.21 -14.45
C ASN A 3 -18.62 -4.02 -13.15
N THR A 4 -19.44 -5.06 -12.99
CA THR A 4 -19.40 -5.91 -11.79
C THR A 4 -18.07 -6.66 -11.68
N ASN A 5 -17.62 -7.25 -12.78
CA ASN A 5 -16.34 -7.96 -12.82
C ASN A 5 -15.16 -7.01 -12.60
N LYS A 6 -15.25 -5.81 -13.17
CA LYS A 6 -14.24 -4.78 -13.02
C LYS A 6 -14.14 -4.30 -11.56
N ASP A 7 -15.28 -4.14 -10.89
CA ASP A 7 -15.32 -3.73 -9.49
C ASP A 7 -14.71 -4.81 -8.58
N VAL A 8 -15.03 -6.09 -8.83
CA VAL A 8 -14.47 -7.21 -8.07
C VAL A 8 -12.95 -7.27 -8.24
N LEU A 9 -12.46 -7.17 -9.48
CA LEU A 9 -11.02 -7.16 -9.76
C LEU A 9 -10.33 -5.97 -9.09
N THR A 10 -10.97 -4.79 -9.09
CA THR A 10 -10.44 -3.59 -8.44
C THR A 10 -10.33 -3.79 -6.93
N LYS A 11 -11.35 -4.39 -6.30
CA LYS A 11 -11.32 -4.69 -4.87
C LYS A 11 -10.20 -5.67 -4.51
N ASP A 12 -10.02 -6.71 -5.30
CA ASP A 12 -8.98 -7.71 -5.06
C ASP A 12 -7.59 -7.08 -5.21
N VAL A 13 -7.39 -6.25 -6.23
CA VAL A 13 -6.14 -5.53 -6.45
C VAL A 13 -5.86 -4.57 -5.28
N LEU A 14 -6.88 -3.80 -4.86
CA LEU A 14 -6.73 -2.87 -3.74
C LEU A 14 -6.41 -3.61 -2.44
N THR A 15 -7.05 -4.73 -2.19
CA THR A 15 -6.77 -5.57 -1.01
C THR A 15 -5.32 -6.02 -1.00
N LYS A 16 -4.84 -6.54 -2.12
CA LYS A 16 -3.46 -6.99 -2.28
C LYS A 16 -2.47 -5.85 -2.07
N ASP A 17 -2.73 -4.70 -2.68
CA ASP A 17 -1.84 -3.54 -2.60
C ASP A 17 -1.77 -3.00 -1.16
N VAL A 18 -2.90 -2.93 -0.46
CA VAL A 18 -2.94 -2.51 0.94
C VAL A 18 -2.12 -3.47 1.81
N LEU A 19 -2.30 -4.78 1.63
CA LEU A 19 -1.56 -5.77 2.40
C LEU A 19 -0.06 -5.67 2.15
N THR A 20 0.34 -5.51 0.90
CA THR A 20 1.76 -5.34 0.54
C THR A 20 2.32 -4.07 1.18
N ALA A 21 1.59 -2.96 1.09
CA ALA A 21 2.01 -1.69 1.68
C ALA A 21 2.13 -1.77 3.20
N LEU A 22 1.18 -2.41 3.87
CA LEU A 22 1.22 -2.58 5.31
C LEU A 22 2.41 -3.44 5.76
N ASN A 23 2.69 -4.53 5.05
CA ASN A 23 3.83 -5.39 5.35
C ASN A 23 5.16 -4.65 5.15
N ASP A 24 5.31 -3.89 4.07
CA ASP A 24 6.50 -3.09 3.80
C ASP A 24 6.70 -2.01 4.85
N TYR A 25 5.63 -1.33 5.22
CA TYR A 25 5.68 -0.27 6.22
C TYR A 25 6.00 -0.82 7.61
N LEU A 26 5.44 -1.98 7.94
CA LEU A 26 5.74 -2.67 9.20
C LEU A 26 7.23 -2.99 9.30
N ALA A 27 7.82 -3.55 8.26
CA ALA A 27 9.24 -3.84 8.22
C ALA A 27 10.09 -2.57 8.36
N TYR A 28 9.70 -1.50 7.66
CA TYR A 28 10.38 -0.21 7.73
C TYR A 28 10.39 0.36 9.14
N ILE A 29 9.23 0.38 9.81
CA ILE A 29 9.11 0.91 11.17
C ILE A 29 9.98 0.09 12.13
N GLN A 30 9.96 -1.22 12.01
CA GLN A 30 10.73 -2.10 12.91
C GLN A 30 12.24 -1.94 12.75
N ILE A 31 12.70 -1.65 11.53
CA ILE A 31 14.14 -1.55 11.25
C ILE A 31 14.67 -0.14 11.48
N ASP A 32 13.94 0.88 10.98
CA ASP A 32 14.46 2.24 10.90
C ASP A 32 14.06 3.15 12.06
N SER A 33 13.10 2.75 12.90
CA SER A 33 12.68 3.57 14.02
C SER A 33 13.64 3.46 15.20
N LEU A 34 13.95 4.62 15.80
CA LEU A 34 14.86 4.71 16.94
C LEU A 34 14.15 4.66 18.28
N GLY A 35 12.83 4.73 18.31
CA GLY A 35 12.03 4.74 19.51
C GLY A 35 11.19 3.48 19.70
N ASP A 36 10.35 3.50 20.73
CA ASP A 36 9.40 2.43 20.98
C ASP A 36 8.23 2.55 20.00
N VAL A 37 8.13 1.59 19.08
CA VAL A 37 7.07 1.54 18.05
C VAL A 37 6.07 0.41 18.30
N THR A 38 6.07 -0.17 19.50
CA THR A 38 5.24 -1.34 19.82
C THR A 38 3.76 -1.09 19.53
N SER A 39 3.22 0.05 19.93
CA SER A 39 1.82 0.40 19.68
C SER A 39 1.52 0.51 18.19
N GLN A 40 2.41 1.13 17.42
CA GLN A 40 2.25 1.27 15.96
C GLN A 40 2.31 -0.10 15.27
N VAL A 41 3.28 -0.92 15.66
CA VAL A 41 3.44 -2.27 15.12
C VAL A 41 2.19 -3.10 15.37
N ASN A 42 1.69 -3.09 16.61
CA ASN A 42 0.49 -3.84 16.97
C ASN A 42 -0.74 -3.37 16.20
N ALA A 43 -0.89 -2.05 16.00
CA ALA A 43 -2.01 -1.50 15.23
C ALA A 43 -1.95 -1.93 13.76
N ILE A 44 -0.76 -1.93 13.17
CA ILE A 44 -0.58 -2.36 11.78
C ILE A 44 -0.87 -3.85 11.63
N ILE A 45 -0.39 -4.68 12.55
CA ILE A 45 -0.63 -6.13 12.55
C ILE A 45 -2.14 -6.41 12.68
N ALA A 46 -2.82 -5.74 13.59
CA ALA A 46 -4.25 -5.93 13.79
C ALA A 46 -5.04 -5.56 12.54
N LEU A 47 -4.69 -4.44 11.90
CA LEU A 47 -5.34 -4.01 10.66
C LEU A 47 -5.08 -4.99 9.52
N ARG A 48 -3.83 -5.44 9.36
CA ARG A 48 -3.45 -6.43 8.36
C ARG A 48 -4.25 -7.72 8.52
N ASP A 49 -4.32 -8.23 9.75
CA ASP A 49 -5.02 -9.48 10.04
C ASP A 49 -6.53 -9.34 9.78
N TYR A 50 -7.11 -8.17 10.10
CA TYR A 50 -8.50 -7.88 9.80
C TYR A 50 -8.76 -7.92 8.28
N ILE A 51 -7.89 -7.29 7.49
CA ILE A 51 -8.02 -7.26 6.03
C ILE A 51 -7.86 -8.67 5.44
N LEU A 52 -6.91 -9.46 5.96
CA LEU A 52 -6.73 -10.85 5.52
C LEU A 52 -7.99 -11.70 5.73
N THR A 53 -8.71 -11.46 6.82
CA THR A 53 -9.90 -12.23 7.18
C THR A 53 -11.14 -11.71 6.46
N ASN A 54 -11.32 -10.41 6.37
CA ASN A 54 -12.58 -9.77 5.96
C ASN A 54 -12.51 -9.04 4.61
N GLY A 55 -11.32 -8.87 4.06
CA GLY A 55 -11.11 -8.11 2.85
C GLY A 55 -11.07 -6.61 3.10
N TYR A 56 -10.70 -5.87 2.06
CA TYR A 56 -10.60 -4.41 2.09
C TYR A 56 -11.96 -3.78 1.80
N THR A 57 -12.29 -2.71 2.53
CA THR A 57 -13.49 -1.88 2.28
C THR A 57 -13.10 -0.41 2.40
N GLU A 58 -13.89 0.48 1.78
CA GLU A 58 -13.66 1.93 1.89
C GLU A 58 -13.80 2.42 3.34
N GLU A 59 -14.65 1.77 4.14
CA GLU A 59 -14.79 2.11 5.55
C GLU A 59 -13.49 1.95 6.32
N LEU A 60 -12.65 0.99 5.94
CA LEU A 60 -11.35 0.78 6.56
C LEU A 60 -10.41 1.97 6.36
N ILE A 61 -10.44 2.62 5.18
CA ILE A 61 -9.65 3.84 4.97
C ILE A 61 -10.11 4.93 5.91
N LYS A 62 -11.41 5.16 5.98
CA LYS A 62 -11.97 6.21 6.83
C LYS A 62 -11.61 6.00 8.30
N SER A 63 -11.63 4.76 8.76
CA SER A 63 -11.36 4.43 10.16
C SER A 63 -9.86 4.35 10.48
N ASN A 64 -9.02 4.06 9.48
CA ASN A 64 -7.60 3.76 9.67
C ASN A 64 -6.68 4.58 8.75
N PHE A 65 -7.11 5.76 8.30
CA PHE A 65 -6.31 6.56 7.37
C PHE A 65 -4.95 6.96 7.96
N THR A 66 -4.85 7.11 9.28
CA THR A 66 -3.59 7.46 9.94
C THR A 66 -2.53 6.37 9.81
N ILE A 67 -2.96 5.13 9.55
CA ILE A 67 -2.06 3.99 9.30
C ILE A 67 -1.90 3.75 7.81
N ILE A 68 -3.02 3.72 7.08
CA ILE A 68 -3.03 3.33 5.66
C ILE A 68 -2.33 4.38 4.78
N VAL A 69 -2.60 5.67 4.99
CA VAL A 69 -2.02 6.72 4.16
C VAL A 69 -0.49 6.74 4.23
N PRO A 70 0.14 6.75 5.42
CA PRO A 70 1.61 6.67 5.48
C PRO A 70 2.16 5.38 4.88
N ALA A 71 1.47 4.25 5.05
CA ALA A 71 1.90 2.98 4.46
C ALA A 71 1.90 3.03 2.93
N ILE A 72 0.85 3.59 2.33
CA ILE A 72 0.77 3.74 0.88
C ILE A 72 1.82 4.72 0.35
N LYS A 73 2.05 5.81 1.05
CA LYS A 73 3.11 6.76 0.68
C LYS A 73 4.48 6.10 0.67
N HIS A 74 4.76 5.32 1.71
CA HIS A 74 6.02 4.59 1.80
C HIS A 74 6.17 3.58 0.66
N HIS A 75 5.13 2.82 0.37
CA HIS A 75 5.13 1.84 -0.72
C HIS A 75 5.33 2.50 -2.08
N ARG A 76 4.65 3.63 -2.33
CA ARG A 76 4.83 4.42 -3.54
C ARG A 76 6.28 4.86 -3.72
N LYS A 77 6.89 5.36 -2.67
CA LYS A 77 8.30 5.79 -2.70
C LYS A 77 9.22 4.62 -3.01
N THR A 78 8.99 3.48 -2.37
CA THR A 78 9.78 2.27 -2.61
C THR A 78 9.69 1.84 -4.07
N LEU A 79 8.50 1.86 -4.66
CA LEU A 79 8.30 1.51 -6.07
C LEU A 79 9.04 2.49 -6.99
N LYS A 80 8.97 3.79 -6.71
CA LYS A 80 9.71 4.79 -7.50
C LYS A 80 11.21 4.57 -7.45
N ASP A 81 11.75 4.30 -6.26
CA ASP A 81 13.17 4.02 -6.09
C ASP A 81 13.58 2.77 -6.87
N ASN A 82 12.76 1.73 -6.82
CA ASN A 82 13.00 0.49 -7.56
C ASN A 82 12.94 0.70 -9.08
N ILE A 83 12.01 1.53 -9.55
CA ILE A 83 11.91 1.89 -10.97
C ILE A 83 13.17 2.60 -11.42
N ASP A 84 13.63 3.58 -10.66
CA ASP A 84 14.83 4.33 -10.99
C ASP A 84 16.07 3.43 -11.02
N HIS A 85 16.19 2.52 -10.04
CA HIS A 85 17.27 1.55 -9.99
C HIS A 85 17.24 0.61 -11.19
N ALA A 86 16.07 0.09 -11.55
CA ALA A 86 15.93 -0.81 -12.71
C ALA A 86 16.30 -0.12 -14.02
N ARG A 87 15.98 1.18 -14.16
CA ARG A 87 16.39 1.98 -15.33
C ARG A 87 17.91 2.14 -15.38
N LEU A 88 18.53 2.45 -14.25
CA LEU A 88 19.96 2.63 -14.17
C LEU A 88 20.75 1.36 -14.48
N THR A 89 20.24 0.22 -14.04
CA THR A 89 20.88 -1.08 -14.28
C THR A 89 20.51 -1.72 -15.61
N GLY A 90 19.53 -1.14 -16.33
CA GLY A 90 19.09 -1.68 -17.61
C GLY A 90 18.30 -2.99 -17.49
N ASN A 91 17.74 -3.27 -16.31
CA ASN A 91 16.97 -4.49 -16.10
C ASN A 91 15.52 -4.28 -16.55
N GLU A 92 15.24 -4.60 -17.81
CA GLU A 92 13.92 -4.37 -18.42
C GLU A 92 12.82 -5.21 -17.79
N ALA A 93 13.11 -6.42 -17.37
CA ALA A 93 12.12 -7.30 -16.73
C ALA A 93 11.67 -6.72 -15.39
N GLU A 94 12.61 -6.28 -14.55
CA GLU A 94 12.27 -5.64 -13.28
C GLU A 94 11.57 -4.30 -13.49
N LEU A 95 12.04 -3.51 -14.46
CA LEU A 95 11.41 -2.22 -14.79
C LEU A 95 9.94 -2.40 -15.16
N SER A 96 9.64 -3.35 -16.02
CA SER A 96 8.27 -3.66 -16.43
C SER A 96 7.40 -4.08 -15.25
N LYS A 97 7.93 -4.92 -14.38
CA LYS A 97 7.24 -5.39 -13.17
C LYS A 97 6.91 -4.22 -12.22
N PHE A 98 7.89 -3.39 -11.93
CA PHE A 98 7.70 -2.27 -10.99
C PHE A 98 6.78 -1.19 -11.57
N LEU A 99 6.85 -0.93 -12.89
CA LEU A 99 5.92 0.01 -13.54
C LEU A 99 4.49 -0.49 -13.46
N SER A 100 4.28 -1.79 -13.66
CA SER A 100 2.95 -2.40 -13.54
C SER A 100 2.40 -2.25 -12.13
N GLU A 101 3.22 -2.57 -11.13
CA GLU A 101 2.83 -2.42 -9.72
C GLU A 101 2.52 -0.96 -9.38
N TYR A 102 3.33 -0.03 -9.88
CA TYR A 102 3.11 1.41 -9.66
C TYR A 102 1.79 1.88 -10.29
N ASN A 103 1.51 1.43 -11.52
CA ASN A 103 0.27 1.77 -12.20
C ASN A 103 -0.96 1.20 -11.47
N ASP A 104 -0.87 -0.02 -10.96
CA ASP A 104 -1.94 -0.64 -10.19
C ASP A 104 -2.23 0.11 -8.90
N LEU A 105 -1.21 0.75 -8.32
CA LEU A 105 -1.34 1.50 -7.08
C LEU A 105 -2.00 2.87 -7.29
N GLN A 106 -2.02 3.42 -8.51
CA GLN A 106 -2.52 4.78 -8.79
C GLN A 106 -3.95 5.04 -8.29
N PRO A 107 -4.93 4.17 -8.52
CA PRO A 107 -6.27 4.42 -7.99
C PRO A 107 -6.28 4.55 -6.47
N PHE A 108 -5.45 3.76 -5.79
CA PHE A 108 -5.35 3.80 -4.34
C PHE A 108 -4.66 5.07 -3.86
N ILE A 109 -3.64 5.53 -4.57
CA ILE A 109 -2.99 6.81 -4.28
C ILE A 109 -3.99 7.96 -4.39
N ALA A 110 -4.81 7.98 -5.44
CA ALA A 110 -5.83 9.01 -5.62
C ALA A 110 -6.84 9.00 -4.47
N LEU A 111 -7.23 7.81 -4.02
CA LEU A 111 -8.16 7.66 -2.91
C LEU A 111 -7.54 8.13 -1.58
N THR A 112 -6.29 7.78 -1.32
CA THR A 112 -5.61 8.17 -0.08
C THR A 112 -5.32 9.66 -0.03
N LYS A 113 -5.09 10.32 -1.16
CA LYS A 113 -4.89 11.77 -1.21
C LYS A 113 -6.05 12.54 -0.62
N HIS A 114 -7.27 12.05 -0.81
CA HIS A 114 -8.45 12.67 -0.23
C HIS A 114 -8.35 12.75 1.30
N PHE A 115 -7.72 11.77 1.92
CA PHE A 115 -7.60 11.69 3.38
C PHE A 115 -6.34 12.35 3.93
N GLU A 116 -5.33 12.65 3.10
CA GLU A 116 -4.10 13.31 3.53
C GLU A 116 -4.35 14.64 4.23
N LYS A 117 -5.36 15.37 3.80
CA LYS A 117 -5.72 16.68 4.37
C LYS A 117 -6.17 16.60 5.83
N PHE A 118 -6.49 15.41 6.32
CA PHE A 118 -6.91 15.21 7.72
C PHE A 118 -5.78 14.76 8.63
N LEU A 119 -4.56 14.62 8.10
CA LEU A 119 -3.39 14.22 8.87
C LEU A 119 -2.65 15.42 9.52
#